data_588fd0b3d7971ea30f864ebf64081534
#
_entry.id   588fd0b3d7971ea30f864ebf64081534
#
_cell.length_a   1.000
_cell.length_b   1.000
_cell.length_c   1.000
_cell.angle_alpha   90.00
_cell.angle_beta   90.00
_cell.angle_gamma   90.00
#
_symmetry.space_group_name_H-M   'P 1'
#
loop_
_entity.id
_entity.type
_entity.pdbx_description
1 polymer ?
#
loop_
_entity_poly.entity_id
_entity_poly.type
_entity_poly.pdbx_seq_one_letter_code
_entity_poly.pdbx_strand_id
1 'polypeptide(L)'
;MAGTWDGMQREVTKHADTLVQLDNGVKIPPKDWQCQVCGLKENLWLNLTDGSIHCGRKYFNGLGGNNHAVEHYEKTKYPLVVKLGTITSEASDVYSYDEDAMVIDPNLPAHLAHFGINIKDLQKTDKSMVELEIDMNQRIGEWAIIQEAGTKLVPLYGPGYTGLANLGNSCYLNSIMQVIFNIPDFQKCYFENCNRIFSEVPYVNAPKDFNVQMAKLGYGLLSGEYSQPPSGSTKDQEVEELPGIKPHMFKLIVGHGHPEFSTKRQQDAQEFFLHLFSLMERNSRSRENPSDSLKFQVEERLQCVKSGKVKYTTRTDYLLSLPIPLESATNKEELAAYEARKAEVLARGDRMKPDDIVRPRISLHACLENFSAVEQVDDFYSTALKAKSVAYKTTRLHTFPDFLMLHLKKFTIGDDWVPKKLDVSIDVPEVLDLSMLRGKGIQPGEEELPESGADRSAEEFVYNEALLYQLSDMGFPLDGCKRALYYTQNEGIEAAMNWVMEHMNDEDFTDPFCIPGSKKINPDFTPNPEAVSTIVSMGFVPAQATKALEATNNDLERAIDWIFSHAEEMETDSPEAEVPVKAQYRDGVEKYRLVAFISHMGTSTVAGHYVCHILKEGRWVIYNDNKVALSEHP
;
A
#
# COMPACT_ATOMS: atom_id res chain seq x y z
N MET A 1 -9.02 -29.50 -3.00
CA MET A 1 -7.58 -29.31 -2.76
C MET A 1 -7.42 -27.90 -2.17
N ALA A 2 -7.41 -27.79 -0.87
CA ALA A 2 -7.17 -26.54 -0.16
C ALA A 2 -5.69 -26.57 0.30
N GLY A 3 -4.80 -26.34 -0.64
CA GLY A 3 -3.41 -26.06 -0.31
C GLY A 3 -3.37 -24.79 0.53
N THR A 4 -2.63 -24.80 1.59
CA THR A 4 -2.36 -23.66 2.46
C THR A 4 -1.45 -22.67 1.71
N TRP A 5 -1.99 -22.04 0.66
CA TRP A 5 -1.32 -20.94 0.00
C TRP A 5 -1.30 -19.75 0.97
N ASP A 6 -0.11 -19.40 1.44
CA ASP A 6 0.09 -18.28 2.39
C ASP A 6 0.13 -16.91 1.70
N GLY A 7 -0.03 -16.89 0.37
CA GLY A 7 -0.03 -15.67 -0.44
C GLY A 7 1.36 -15.08 -0.69
N MET A 8 2.42 -15.74 -0.22
CA MET A 8 3.78 -15.27 -0.49
C MET A 8 4.24 -15.78 -1.86
N GLN A 9 4.63 -14.89 -2.75
CA GLN A 9 5.52 -15.24 -3.85
C GLN A 9 6.93 -15.40 -3.25
N ARG A 10 7.36 -16.65 -3.10
CA ARG A 10 8.74 -16.96 -2.70
C ARG A 10 9.52 -17.27 -3.97
N GLU A 11 10.69 -16.69 -4.07
CA GLU A 11 11.60 -17.00 -5.18
C GLU A 11 12.30 -18.34 -4.97
N VAL A 12 12.71 -18.97 -6.07
CA VAL A 12 13.54 -20.15 -6.00
C VAL A 12 14.93 -19.72 -5.55
N THR A 13 15.47 -20.39 -4.52
CA THR A 13 16.81 -20.06 -4.02
C THR A 13 17.88 -20.28 -5.09
N LYS A 14 18.85 -19.39 -5.17
CA LYS A 14 20.05 -19.54 -6.01
C LYS A 14 20.89 -20.77 -5.63
N HIS A 15 20.67 -21.33 -4.45
CA HIS A 15 21.37 -22.51 -3.94
C HIS A 15 20.71 -23.84 -4.33
N ALA A 16 19.53 -23.83 -4.97
CA ALA A 16 18.79 -25.06 -5.28
C ALA A 16 19.65 -26.14 -5.95
N ASP A 17 20.43 -25.75 -6.97
CA ASP A 17 21.27 -26.67 -7.75
C ASP A 17 22.75 -26.65 -7.37
N THR A 18 23.14 -25.72 -6.48
CA THR A 18 24.57 -25.49 -6.14
C THR A 18 24.91 -25.83 -4.70
N LEU A 19 23.92 -26.21 -3.87
CA LEU A 19 24.15 -26.54 -2.47
C LEU A 19 25.05 -27.78 -2.34
N VAL A 20 26.22 -27.60 -1.73
CA VAL A 20 27.12 -28.69 -1.41
C VAL A 20 26.81 -29.19 -0.01
N GLN A 21 26.32 -30.41 0.11
CA GLN A 21 26.07 -31.06 1.41
C GLN A 21 27.31 -31.82 1.86
N LEU A 22 27.63 -31.73 3.12
CA LEU A 22 28.79 -32.41 3.70
C LEU A 22 28.49 -33.90 3.90
N ASP A 23 29.39 -34.75 3.42
CA ASP A 23 29.33 -36.19 3.68
C ASP A 23 29.92 -36.56 5.02
N ASN A 24 29.29 -36.02 6.11
CA ASN A 24 29.71 -36.17 7.48
C ASN A 24 29.02 -37.32 8.23
N GLY A 25 28.21 -38.13 7.50
CA GLY A 25 27.49 -39.27 8.08
C GLY A 25 26.35 -38.92 9.04
N VAL A 26 25.99 -37.64 9.19
CA VAL A 26 24.89 -37.21 10.05
C VAL A 26 23.57 -37.76 9.55
N LYS A 27 22.81 -38.39 10.44
CA LYS A 27 21.42 -38.82 10.20
C LYS A 27 20.51 -38.20 11.22
N ILE A 28 19.41 -37.64 10.75
CA ILE A 28 18.43 -36.91 11.58
C ILE A 28 17.28 -37.85 11.92
N PRO A 29 16.94 -38.05 13.19
CA PRO A 29 15.79 -38.89 13.58
C PRO A 29 14.48 -38.20 13.16
N PRO A 30 13.38 -38.95 12.97
CA PRO A 30 12.11 -38.41 12.52
C PRO A 30 11.38 -37.55 13.56
N LYS A 31 11.82 -37.56 14.82
CA LYS A 31 11.21 -36.84 15.95
C LYS A 31 12.23 -36.60 17.08
N ASP A 32 11.79 -35.91 18.13
CA ASP A 32 12.57 -35.59 19.32
C ASP A 32 13.78 -34.69 19.05
N TRP A 33 13.62 -33.75 18.14
CA TRP A 33 14.64 -32.75 17.81
C TRP A 33 14.88 -31.76 18.95
N GLN A 34 16.11 -31.33 19.07
CA GLN A 34 16.49 -30.26 20.01
C GLN A 34 17.67 -29.44 19.47
N CYS A 35 17.74 -28.19 19.89
CA CYS A 35 18.89 -27.34 19.58
C CYS A 35 20.18 -27.94 20.19
N GLN A 36 21.19 -28.15 19.34
CA GLN A 36 22.47 -28.77 19.76
C GLN A 36 23.25 -27.91 20.75
N VAL A 37 22.94 -26.61 20.87
CA VAL A 37 23.63 -25.68 21.79
C VAL A 37 22.90 -25.53 23.11
N CYS A 38 21.57 -25.31 23.10
CA CYS A 38 20.84 -24.99 24.33
C CYS A 38 19.71 -25.99 24.70
N GLY A 39 19.54 -27.07 23.93
CA GLY A 39 18.53 -28.10 24.21
C GLY A 39 17.06 -27.66 23.99
N LEU A 40 16.81 -26.47 23.45
CA LEU A 40 15.45 -26.01 23.12
C LEU A 40 14.80 -26.94 22.09
N LYS A 41 13.52 -27.26 22.28
CA LYS A 41 12.76 -28.21 21.43
C LYS A 41 11.77 -27.56 20.47
N GLU A 42 11.64 -26.23 20.52
CA GLU A 42 10.74 -25.45 19.69
C GLU A 42 11.52 -24.52 18.77
N ASN A 43 10.89 -24.09 17.65
CA ASN A 43 11.48 -23.19 16.68
C ASN A 43 12.86 -23.67 16.19
N LEU A 44 12.93 -24.92 15.73
CA LEU A 44 14.17 -25.59 15.32
C LEU A 44 14.37 -25.51 13.81
N TRP A 45 15.60 -25.21 13.43
CA TRP A 45 16.06 -25.09 12.06
C TRP A 45 17.18 -26.07 11.77
N LEU A 46 17.01 -26.85 10.70
CA LEU A 46 18.02 -27.78 10.19
C LEU A 46 18.84 -27.07 9.12
N ASN A 47 20.16 -27.05 9.27
CA ASN A 47 21.05 -26.58 8.22
C ASN A 47 21.19 -27.65 7.14
N LEU A 48 20.90 -27.29 5.88
CA LEU A 48 20.89 -28.23 4.76
C LEU A 48 22.30 -28.59 4.24
N THR A 49 23.36 -27.89 4.72
CA THR A 49 24.76 -28.19 4.36
C THR A 49 25.37 -29.25 5.27
N ASP A 50 25.25 -29.12 6.59
CA ASP A 50 25.96 -29.97 7.56
C ASP A 50 25.05 -30.84 8.45
N GLY A 51 23.73 -30.64 8.38
CA GLY A 51 22.76 -31.39 9.18
C GLY A 51 22.68 -30.95 10.65
N SER A 52 23.24 -29.80 11.01
CA SER A 52 23.13 -29.28 12.36
C SER A 52 21.73 -28.73 12.65
N ILE A 53 21.25 -28.92 13.90
CA ILE A 53 19.93 -28.44 14.35
C ILE A 53 20.14 -27.34 15.39
N HIS A 54 19.65 -26.15 15.10
CA HIS A 54 19.75 -24.99 15.95
C HIS A 54 18.41 -24.28 16.12
N CYS A 55 18.22 -23.58 17.26
CA CYS A 55 17.04 -22.76 17.46
C CYS A 55 17.13 -21.44 16.69
N GLY A 56 15.97 -20.97 16.21
CA GLY A 56 15.85 -19.74 15.42
C GLY A 56 16.13 -18.45 16.20
N ARG A 57 15.74 -17.32 15.61
CA ARG A 57 15.94 -15.97 16.18
C ARG A 57 15.22 -15.81 17.51
N LYS A 58 15.81 -15.02 18.39
CA LYS A 58 15.22 -14.60 19.66
C LYS A 58 14.34 -13.38 19.42
N TYR A 59 13.09 -13.45 19.83
CA TYR A 59 12.18 -12.31 19.78
C TYR A 59 12.27 -11.47 21.05
N PHE A 60 11.94 -10.18 20.95
CA PHE A 60 12.03 -9.22 22.06
C PHE A 60 11.12 -9.58 23.25
N ASN A 61 10.05 -10.32 23.03
CA ASN A 61 9.08 -10.80 24.04
C ASN A 61 9.52 -12.08 24.76
N GLY A 62 10.73 -12.57 24.50
CA GLY A 62 11.26 -13.81 25.08
C GLY A 62 10.74 -15.10 24.46
N LEU A 63 9.82 -15.03 23.48
CA LEU A 63 9.40 -16.14 22.65
C LEU A 63 10.40 -16.35 21.50
N GLY A 64 10.45 -17.55 20.96
CA GLY A 64 11.36 -17.89 19.87
C GLY A 64 12.61 -18.62 20.33
N GLY A 65 13.66 -18.59 19.51
CA GLY A 65 14.93 -19.25 19.81
C GLY A 65 15.93 -18.35 20.55
N ASN A 66 17.16 -18.84 20.65
CA ASN A 66 18.29 -18.14 21.25
C ASN A 66 19.34 -17.68 20.23
N ASN A 67 18.97 -17.52 18.95
CA ASN A 67 19.80 -17.11 17.80
C ASN A 67 20.85 -18.14 17.34
N HIS A 68 20.88 -19.36 17.84
CA HIS A 68 21.96 -20.31 17.54
C HIS A 68 22.04 -20.68 16.05
N ALA A 69 20.93 -20.67 15.31
CA ALA A 69 20.95 -20.88 13.87
C ALA A 69 21.62 -19.70 13.12
N VAL A 70 21.41 -18.46 13.58
CA VAL A 70 22.08 -17.26 13.05
C VAL A 70 23.56 -17.29 13.35
N GLU A 71 23.94 -17.57 14.60
CA GLU A 71 25.35 -17.69 15.04
C GLU A 71 26.08 -18.80 14.27
N HIS A 72 25.38 -19.89 13.95
CA HIS A 72 25.92 -20.97 13.12
C HIS A 72 26.24 -20.47 11.72
N TYR A 73 25.31 -19.76 11.08
CA TYR A 73 25.55 -19.15 9.76
C TYR A 73 26.70 -18.15 9.80
N GLU A 74 26.77 -17.29 10.82
CA GLU A 74 27.86 -16.31 10.94
C GLU A 74 29.25 -16.97 10.98
N LYS A 75 29.33 -18.13 11.61
CA LYS A 75 30.58 -18.90 11.74
C LYS A 75 30.92 -19.73 10.50
N THR A 76 29.93 -20.35 9.88
CA THR A 76 30.13 -21.36 8.82
C THR A 76 29.87 -20.84 7.42
N LYS A 77 29.04 -19.80 7.29
CA LYS A 77 28.51 -19.27 6.04
C LYS A 77 27.66 -20.26 5.27
N TYR A 78 27.10 -21.28 5.93
CA TYR A 78 26.16 -22.24 5.32
C TYR A 78 24.78 -21.60 5.19
N PRO A 79 24.31 -21.28 3.95
CA PRO A 79 23.25 -20.31 3.77
C PRO A 79 21.85 -20.85 4.02
N LEU A 80 21.59 -22.13 3.71
CA LEU A 80 20.24 -22.64 3.57
C LEU A 80 19.82 -23.48 4.79
N VAL A 81 18.67 -23.12 5.36
CA VAL A 81 18.08 -23.81 6.51
C VAL A 81 16.58 -24.08 6.29
N VAL A 82 16.07 -25.16 6.88
CA VAL A 82 14.64 -25.50 6.85
C VAL A 82 14.10 -25.65 8.27
N LYS A 83 12.92 -25.13 8.53
CA LYS A 83 12.24 -25.25 9.83
C LYS A 83 11.63 -26.64 9.98
N LEU A 84 12.20 -27.47 10.88
CA LEU A 84 11.89 -28.90 10.99
C LEU A 84 10.40 -29.20 11.19
N GLY A 85 9.73 -28.49 12.10
CA GLY A 85 8.33 -28.73 12.42
C GLY A 85 7.32 -28.28 11.35
N THR A 86 7.79 -27.65 10.26
CA THR A 86 6.91 -27.17 9.16
C THR A 86 7.00 -28.04 7.90
N ILE A 87 7.90 -29.01 7.87
CA ILE A 87 8.15 -29.85 6.70
C ILE A 87 6.98 -30.79 6.46
N THR A 88 6.37 -30.70 5.27
CA THR A 88 5.34 -31.62 4.77
C THR A 88 5.60 -31.90 3.28
N SER A 89 4.87 -32.83 2.68
CA SER A 89 4.93 -33.11 1.24
C SER A 89 4.46 -31.93 0.37
N GLU A 90 3.72 -30.97 0.92
CA GLU A 90 3.10 -29.86 0.19
C GLU A 90 3.73 -28.49 0.50
N ALA A 91 4.33 -28.33 1.68
CA ALA A 91 4.87 -27.05 2.14
C ALA A 91 6.00 -27.24 3.14
N SER A 92 6.92 -26.27 3.20
CA SER A 92 8.00 -26.18 4.18
C SER A 92 8.49 -24.73 4.27
N ASP A 93 8.96 -24.34 5.45
CA ASP A 93 9.62 -23.05 5.63
C ASP A 93 11.12 -23.21 5.41
N VAL A 94 11.61 -22.79 4.24
CA VAL A 94 13.04 -22.73 3.90
C VAL A 94 13.48 -21.27 3.95
N TYR A 95 14.61 -21.01 4.58
CA TYR A 95 15.19 -19.67 4.69
C TYR A 95 16.64 -19.68 4.21
N SER A 96 17.00 -18.67 3.44
CA SER A 96 18.35 -18.43 2.97
C SER A 96 18.94 -17.20 3.65
N TYR A 97 20.04 -17.40 4.41
CA TYR A 97 20.68 -16.34 5.18
C TYR A 97 21.41 -15.31 4.32
N ASP A 98 21.95 -15.70 3.18
CA ASP A 98 22.67 -14.80 2.28
C ASP A 98 21.75 -14.10 1.24
N GLU A 99 20.53 -14.63 1.05
CA GLU A 99 19.46 -13.97 0.31
C GLU A 99 18.55 -13.16 1.26
N ASP A 100 18.72 -13.34 2.58
CA ASP A 100 17.93 -12.78 3.69
C ASP A 100 16.42 -12.90 3.47
N ALA A 101 15.98 -14.05 2.92
CA ALA A 101 14.59 -14.28 2.51
C ALA A 101 14.12 -15.72 2.76
N MET A 102 12.79 -15.85 2.91
CA MET A 102 12.12 -17.14 2.78
C MET A 102 12.08 -17.53 1.30
N VAL A 103 12.56 -18.73 0.98
CA VAL A 103 12.78 -19.17 -0.39
C VAL A 103 12.08 -20.49 -0.68
N ILE A 104 11.98 -20.87 -1.97
CA ILE A 104 11.59 -22.21 -2.41
C ILE A 104 12.86 -22.98 -2.76
N ASP A 105 13.00 -24.16 -2.17
CA ASP A 105 14.02 -25.12 -2.59
C ASP A 105 13.34 -26.28 -3.34
N PRO A 106 13.38 -26.32 -4.69
CA PRO A 106 12.80 -27.41 -5.48
C PRO A 106 13.43 -28.77 -5.18
N ASN A 107 14.69 -28.77 -4.72
CA ASN A 107 15.47 -29.97 -4.43
C ASN A 107 15.41 -30.38 -2.95
N LEU A 108 14.55 -29.73 -2.15
CA LEU A 108 14.41 -30.00 -0.71
C LEU A 108 14.23 -31.49 -0.39
N PRO A 109 13.42 -32.28 -1.12
CA PRO A 109 13.31 -33.73 -0.86
C PRO A 109 14.64 -34.48 -0.99
N ALA A 110 15.47 -34.11 -1.96
CA ALA A 110 16.79 -34.69 -2.16
C ALA A 110 17.76 -34.25 -1.04
N HIS A 111 17.76 -32.96 -0.69
CA HIS A 111 18.58 -32.41 0.38
C HIS A 111 18.25 -33.03 1.75
N LEU A 112 16.96 -33.28 2.03
CA LEU A 112 16.53 -33.96 3.25
C LEU A 112 16.90 -35.44 3.25
N ALA A 113 16.77 -36.12 2.10
CA ALA A 113 17.13 -37.53 1.96
C ALA A 113 18.62 -37.80 2.25
N HIS A 114 19.53 -36.85 1.98
CA HIS A 114 20.93 -36.90 2.36
C HIS A 114 21.12 -37.17 3.86
N PHE A 115 20.31 -36.51 4.70
CA PHE A 115 20.30 -36.70 6.15
C PHE A 115 19.36 -37.83 6.63
N GLY A 116 18.83 -38.65 5.71
CA GLY A 116 17.97 -39.78 6.04
C GLY A 116 16.52 -39.41 6.34
N ILE A 117 16.10 -38.16 6.04
CA ILE A 117 14.73 -37.71 6.22
C ILE A 117 13.93 -37.99 4.94
N ASN A 118 12.83 -38.77 5.06
CA ASN A 118 11.85 -38.90 4.00
C ASN A 118 10.70 -37.89 4.23
N ILE A 119 10.56 -36.93 3.34
CA ILE A 119 9.55 -35.86 3.45
C ILE A 119 8.10 -36.37 3.56
N LYS A 120 7.83 -37.56 3.02
CA LYS A 120 6.48 -38.16 3.04
C LYS A 120 6.10 -38.70 4.42
N ASP A 121 7.06 -38.94 5.28
CA ASP A 121 6.86 -39.51 6.62
C ASP A 121 6.71 -38.41 7.68
N LEU A 122 6.93 -37.13 7.30
CA LEU A 122 6.83 -36.00 8.21
C LEU A 122 5.42 -35.38 8.18
N GLN A 123 4.98 -34.99 9.35
CA GLN A 123 3.74 -34.23 9.55
C GLN A 123 4.06 -32.88 10.23
N LYS A 124 3.25 -31.87 9.94
CA LYS A 124 3.39 -30.57 10.55
C LYS A 124 3.20 -30.65 12.07
N THR A 125 4.22 -30.28 12.83
CA THR A 125 4.25 -30.29 14.30
C THR A 125 4.47 -28.91 14.93
N ASP A 126 4.85 -27.90 14.12
CA ASP A 126 5.13 -26.53 14.60
C ASP A 126 4.41 -25.51 13.70
N LYS A 127 4.20 -24.30 14.22
CA LYS A 127 3.64 -23.18 13.46
C LYS A 127 4.63 -22.70 12.39
N SER A 128 4.14 -22.43 11.19
CA SER A 128 4.93 -21.75 10.16
C SER A 128 5.32 -20.34 10.61
N MET A 129 6.28 -19.71 9.93
CA MET A 129 6.71 -18.35 10.26
C MET A 129 5.55 -17.36 10.15
N VAL A 130 4.68 -17.51 9.15
CA VAL A 130 3.46 -16.70 8.99
C VAL A 130 2.46 -16.92 10.13
N GLU A 131 2.25 -18.17 10.55
CA GLU A 131 1.36 -18.50 11.68
C GLU A 131 1.90 -17.96 13.02
N LEU A 132 3.23 -17.95 13.20
CA LEU A 132 3.88 -17.32 14.37
C LEU A 132 3.69 -15.80 14.36
N GLU A 133 3.84 -15.16 13.23
CA GLU A 133 3.59 -13.72 13.07
C GLU A 133 2.15 -13.36 13.39
N ILE A 134 1.18 -14.11 12.87
CA ILE A 134 -0.24 -13.93 13.16
C ILE A 134 -0.53 -14.08 14.67
N ASP A 135 0.03 -15.11 15.31
CA ASP A 135 -0.14 -15.36 16.74
C ASP A 135 0.44 -14.23 17.60
N MET A 136 1.62 -13.71 17.21
CA MET A 136 2.22 -12.56 17.86
C MET A 136 1.37 -11.30 17.74
N ASN A 137 0.85 -11.01 16.54
CA ASN A 137 0.03 -9.84 16.30
C ASN A 137 -1.31 -9.92 17.04
N GLN A 138 -1.92 -11.10 17.13
CA GLN A 138 -3.14 -11.33 17.94
C GLN A 138 -2.87 -11.07 19.41
N ARG A 139 -1.76 -11.58 19.98
CA ARG A 139 -1.39 -11.33 21.40
C ARG A 139 -1.15 -9.85 21.69
N ILE A 140 -0.54 -9.10 20.75
CA ILE A 140 -0.37 -7.66 20.90
C ILE A 140 -1.74 -6.99 20.99
N GLY A 141 -2.71 -7.39 20.16
CA GLY A 141 -4.08 -6.88 20.21
C GLY A 141 -4.79 -7.19 21.50
N GLU A 142 -4.67 -8.41 22.02
CA GLU A 142 -5.27 -8.82 23.31
C GLU A 142 -4.66 -8.06 24.49
N TRP A 143 -3.34 -7.88 24.49
CA TRP A 143 -2.66 -7.15 25.56
C TRP A 143 -3.02 -5.66 25.58
N ALA A 144 -3.20 -5.09 24.41
CA ALA A 144 -3.62 -3.70 24.25
C ALA A 144 -5.03 -3.43 24.82
N ILE A 145 -5.96 -4.37 24.65
CA ILE A 145 -7.30 -4.28 25.28
C ILE A 145 -7.19 -4.28 26.81
N ILE A 146 -6.31 -5.12 27.37
CA ILE A 146 -6.08 -5.19 28.81
C ILE A 146 -5.47 -3.90 29.35
N GLN A 147 -4.58 -3.26 28.59
CA GLN A 147 -3.98 -1.97 28.98
C GLN A 147 -4.98 -0.80 28.94
N GLU A 148 -5.85 -0.75 27.93
CA GLU A 148 -6.83 0.33 27.82
C GLU A 148 -7.86 0.32 28.96
N ALA A 149 -8.23 -0.87 29.44
CA ALA A 149 -9.39 -0.98 30.34
C ALA A 149 -9.01 -1.05 31.82
N GLY A 150 -7.80 -1.47 32.18
CA GLY A 150 -7.48 -1.78 33.60
C GLY A 150 -8.50 -2.71 34.28
N THR A 151 -9.64 -2.95 33.61
CA THR A 151 -10.83 -3.70 34.01
C THR A 151 -11.48 -4.35 32.77
N LYS A 152 -12.40 -5.27 32.94
CA LYS A 152 -13.13 -5.93 31.83
C LYS A 152 -13.91 -4.89 31.01
N LEU A 153 -13.61 -4.80 29.70
CA LEU A 153 -14.39 -4.03 28.75
C LEU A 153 -15.85 -4.50 28.74
N VAL A 154 -16.77 -3.55 28.62
CA VAL A 154 -18.22 -3.85 28.51
C VAL A 154 -18.55 -4.12 27.04
N PRO A 155 -18.87 -5.38 26.65
CA PRO A 155 -19.22 -5.68 25.28
C PRO A 155 -20.52 -5.00 24.88
N LEU A 156 -20.58 -4.58 23.61
CA LEU A 156 -21.74 -3.95 23.00
C LEU A 156 -22.31 -4.85 21.89
N TYR A 157 -23.65 -4.85 21.78
CA TYR A 157 -24.40 -5.68 20.83
C TYR A 157 -25.44 -4.85 20.09
N GLY A 158 -25.92 -5.37 18.98
CA GLY A 158 -26.99 -4.77 18.18
C GLY A 158 -26.51 -4.15 16.86
N PRO A 159 -27.37 -3.37 16.18
CA PRO A 159 -27.07 -2.73 14.91
C PRO A 159 -25.83 -1.83 14.97
N GLY A 160 -24.88 -2.10 14.07
CA GLY A 160 -23.64 -1.34 14.01
C GLY A 160 -22.59 -1.70 15.07
N TYR A 161 -22.81 -2.75 15.87
CA TYR A 161 -21.86 -3.29 16.86
C TYR A 161 -21.38 -4.69 16.50
N THR A 162 -21.27 -4.99 15.22
CA THR A 162 -20.76 -6.27 14.73
C THR A 162 -19.27 -6.19 14.47
N GLY A 163 -18.49 -7.09 15.04
CA GLY A 163 -17.05 -7.21 14.80
C GLY A 163 -16.72 -7.99 13.53
N LEU A 164 -15.50 -7.87 13.06
CA LEU A 164 -14.94 -8.59 11.91
C LEU A 164 -13.88 -9.57 12.38
N ALA A 165 -13.99 -10.83 11.97
CA ALA A 165 -12.99 -11.84 12.30
C ALA A 165 -11.66 -11.53 11.59
N ASN A 166 -10.54 -11.69 12.28
CA ASN A 166 -9.22 -11.58 11.69
C ASN A 166 -8.93 -12.81 10.81
N LEU A 167 -8.63 -12.60 9.55
CA LEU A 167 -8.32 -13.64 8.56
C LEU A 167 -6.83 -14.01 8.49
N GLY A 168 -6.05 -13.57 9.45
CA GLY A 168 -4.61 -13.59 9.48
C GLY A 168 -4.06 -12.23 9.02
N ASN A 169 -3.63 -11.41 9.99
CA ASN A 169 -3.12 -10.05 9.79
C ASN A 169 -4.07 -9.09 9.02
N SER A 170 -5.39 -9.31 9.06
CA SER A 170 -6.37 -8.46 8.35
C SER A 170 -6.95 -7.32 9.20
N CYS A 171 -6.37 -7.02 10.35
CA CYS A 171 -6.84 -5.98 11.27
C CYS A 171 -6.83 -4.58 10.61
N TYR A 172 -5.90 -4.30 9.68
CA TYR A 172 -5.88 -3.07 8.89
C TYR A 172 -7.18 -2.89 8.07
N LEU A 173 -7.61 -3.95 7.39
CA LEU A 173 -8.85 -3.99 6.63
C LEU A 173 -10.06 -3.85 7.56
N ASN A 174 -10.08 -4.61 8.66
CA ASN A 174 -11.17 -4.59 9.62
C ASN A 174 -11.39 -3.19 10.18
N SER A 175 -10.32 -2.52 10.62
CA SER A 175 -10.39 -1.16 11.17
C SER A 175 -10.87 -0.11 10.16
N ILE A 176 -10.36 -0.15 8.93
CA ILE A 176 -10.80 0.75 7.85
C ILE A 176 -12.29 0.53 7.54
N MET A 177 -12.74 -0.71 7.39
CA MET A 177 -14.14 -1.01 7.05
C MET A 177 -15.11 -0.59 8.15
N GLN A 178 -14.75 -0.75 9.43
CA GLN A 178 -15.56 -0.24 10.55
C GLN A 178 -15.73 1.27 10.49
N VAL A 179 -14.66 2.01 10.23
CA VAL A 179 -14.70 3.48 10.14
C VAL A 179 -15.52 3.93 8.93
N ILE A 180 -15.31 3.34 7.75
CA ILE A 180 -16.01 3.70 6.51
C ILE A 180 -17.51 3.46 6.64
N PHE A 181 -17.94 2.32 7.18
CA PHE A 181 -19.36 2.04 7.38
C PHE A 181 -20.01 2.84 8.53
N ASN A 182 -19.25 3.68 9.22
CA ASN A 182 -19.81 4.69 10.13
C ASN A 182 -20.17 6.02 9.40
N ILE A 183 -19.77 6.18 8.14
CA ILE A 183 -20.08 7.35 7.30
C ILE A 183 -21.45 7.15 6.64
N PRO A 184 -22.40 8.12 6.78
CA PRO A 184 -23.76 7.98 6.28
C PRO A 184 -23.87 7.68 4.77
N ASP A 185 -23.01 8.28 3.94
CA ASP A 185 -23.01 8.04 2.49
C ASP A 185 -22.75 6.57 2.16
N PHE A 186 -21.86 5.90 2.88
CA PHE A 186 -21.58 4.47 2.73
C PHE A 186 -22.72 3.60 3.23
N GLN A 187 -23.35 3.98 4.35
CA GLN A 187 -24.53 3.31 4.88
C GLN A 187 -25.67 3.38 3.87
N LYS A 188 -25.97 4.57 3.36
CA LYS A 188 -27.00 4.78 2.33
C LYS A 188 -26.70 3.95 1.07
N CYS A 189 -25.46 4.01 0.56
CA CYS A 189 -25.09 3.34 -0.67
C CYS A 189 -25.16 1.81 -0.55
N TYR A 190 -24.54 1.23 0.47
CA TYR A 190 -24.30 -0.21 0.55
C TYR A 190 -25.19 -0.97 1.53
N PHE A 191 -25.72 -0.32 2.57
CA PHE A 191 -26.62 -0.97 3.53
C PHE A 191 -28.08 -0.71 3.20
N GLU A 192 -28.52 0.54 3.09
CA GLU A 192 -29.94 0.85 2.82
C GLU A 192 -30.36 0.39 1.43
N ASN A 193 -29.48 0.49 0.44
CA ASN A 193 -29.71 0.05 -0.93
C ASN A 193 -29.24 -1.38 -1.23
N CYS A 194 -28.89 -2.18 -0.22
CA CYS A 194 -28.32 -3.53 -0.43
C CYS A 194 -29.22 -4.45 -1.28
N ASN A 195 -30.53 -4.43 -1.05
CA ASN A 195 -31.49 -5.25 -1.81
C ASN A 195 -31.49 -4.91 -3.30
N ARG A 196 -31.37 -3.63 -3.64
CA ARG A 196 -31.26 -3.20 -5.05
C ARG A 196 -29.97 -3.74 -5.66
N ILE A 197 -28.83 -3.58 -4.97
CA ILE A 197 -27.53 -4.07 -5.44
C ILE A 197 -27.58 -5.58 -5.67
N PHE A 198 -28.18 -6.34 -4.73
CA PHE A 198 -28.31 -7.80 -4.86
C PHE A 198 -29.22 -8.22 -6.02
N SER A 199 -30.25 -7.43 -6.35
CA SER A 199 -31.17 -7.74 -7.46
C SER A 199 -30.62 -7.40 -8.84
N GLU A 200 -29.69 -6.46 -8.93
CA GLU A 200 -29.11 -6.00 -10.22
C GLU A 200 -28.04 -6.95 -10.76
N VAL A 201 -27.42 -7.76 -9.89
CA VAL A 201 -26.30 -8.62 -10.28
C VAL A 201 -26.75 -10.09 -10.35
N PRO A 202 -26.54 -10.81 -11.47
CA PRO A 202 -26.82 -12.23 -11.57
C PRO A 202 -26.11 -13.03 -10.48
N TYR A 203 -26.81 -14.01 -9.89
CA TYR A 203 -26.32 -14.80 -8.76
C TYR A 203 -24.93 -15.43 -8.99
N VAL A 204 -24.64 -15.85 -10.23
CA VAL A 204 -23.34 -16.45 -10.60
C VAL A 204 -22.19 -15.43 -10.50
N ASN A 205 -22.46 -14.15 -10.73
CA ASN A 205 -21.47 -13.08 -10.69
C ASN A 205 -21.32 -12.44 -9.30
N ALA A 206 -22.32 -12.59 -8.43
CA ALA A 206 -22.36 -11.98 -7.10
C ALA A 206 -21.08 -12.23 -6.25
N PRO A 207 -20.44 -13.42 -6.26
CA PRO A 207 -19.19 -13.64 -5.54
C PRO A 207 -18.00 -12.81 -6.03
N LYS A 208 -18.03 -12.34 -7.29
CA LYS A 208 -16.94 -11.58 -7.94
C LYS A 208 -17.27 -10.09 -8.09
N ASP A 209 -18.48 -9.67 -7.75
CA ASP A 209 -18.89 -8.27 -7.89
C ASP A 209 -18.50 -7.46 -6.64
N PHE A 210 -17.76 -6.39 -6.85
CA PHE A 210 -17.27 -5.51 -5.80
C PHE A 210 -18.42 -4.88 -4.99
N ASN A 211 -19.45 -4.33 -5.67
CA ASN A 211 -20.55 -3.65 -5.01
C ASN A 211 -21.41 -4.62 -4.19
N VAL A 212 -21.62 -5.84 -4.70
CA VAL A 212 -22.31 -6.90 -3.96
C VAL A 212 -21.55 -7.27 -2.68
N GLN A 213 -20.23 -7.38 -2.74
CA GLN A 213 -19.44 -7.72 -1.56
C GLN A 213 -19.36 -6.57 -0.56
N MET A 214 -19.32 -5.31 -1.04
CA MET A 214 -19.46 -4.12 -0.18
C MET A 214 -20.83 -4.09 0.51
N ALA A 215 -21.93 -4.32 -0.22
CA ALA A 215 -23.27 -4.35 0.32
C ALA A 215 -23.48 -5.51 1.32
N LYS A 216 -22.92 -6.69 1.02
CA LYS A 216 -22.94 -7.84 1.92
C LYS A 216 -22.21 -7.55 3.24
N LEU A 217 -21.05 -6.91 3.16
CA LEU A 217 -20.28 -6.51 4.33
C LEU A 217 -21.03 -5.44 5.13
N GLY A 218 -21.56 -4.41 4.47
CA GLY A 218 -22.37 -3.35 5.09
C GLY A 218 -23.60 -3.90 5.81
N TYR A 219 -24.33 -4.81 5.18
CA TYR A 219 -25.47 -5.50 5.82
C TYR A 219 -25.02 -6.27 7.07
N GLY A 220 -23.96 -7.02 6.97
CA GLY A 220 -23.41 -7.77 8.09
C GLY A 220 -23.02 -6.89 9.28
N LEU A 221 -22.38 -5.75 9.03
CA LEU A 221 -21.93 -4.83 10.08
C LEU A 221 -23.08 -4.05 10.72
N LEU A 222 -24.09 -3.67 9.95
CA LEU A 222 -25.09 -2.67 10.37
C LEU A 222 -26.46 -3.24 10.73
N SER A 223 -26.84 -4.43 10.24
CA SER A 223 -28.16 -5.02 10.48
C SER A 223 -28.42 -5.41 11.95
N GLY A 224 -27.36 -5.72 12.70
CA GLY A 224 -27.46 -6.26 14.07
C GLY A 224 -27.75 -7.76 14.12
N GLU A 225 -28.01 -8.44 13.00
CA GLU A 225 -28.31 -9.88 12.97
C GLU A 225 -27.15 -10.74 13.49
N TYR A 226 -25.91 -10.28 13.28
CA TYR A 226 -24.69 -10.98 13.69
C TYR A 226 -24.10 -10.46 15.01
N SER A 227 -24.82 -9.60 15.72
CA SER A 227 -24.41 -8.99 16.99
C SER A 227 -25.52 -9.12 18.02
N GLN A 228 -25.92 -10.36 18.31
CA GLN A 228 -26.92 -10.65 19.33
C GLN A 228 -26.23 -11.07 20.65
N PRO A 229 -26.72 -10.61 21.81
CA PRO A 229 -26.15 -11.04 23.08
C PRO A 229 -26.30 -12.54 23.23
N PRO A 230 -25.32 -13.26 23.79
CA PRO A 230 -25.44 -14.71 24.05
C PRO A 230 -26.62 -15.04 24.90
N SER A 231 -27.43 -16.06 24.51
CA SER A 231 -28.60 -16.49 25.21
C SER A 231 -28.21 -17.16 26.55
N GLY A 232 -28.64 -16.59 27.69
CA GLY A 232 -28.45 -17.21 29.00
C GLY A 232 -27.28 -16.71 29.85
N SER A 233 -26.59 -15.62 29.45
CA SER A 233 -25.55 -15.03 30.29
C SER A 233 -26.14 -14.40 31.56
N THR A 234 -25.97 -15.08 32.67
CA THR A 234 -26.08 -14.51 34.01
C THR A 234 -24.83 -13.64 34.26
N LYS A 235 -24.96 -12.59 35.07
CA LYS A 235 -23.94 -11.56 35.32
C LYS A 235 -22.55 -12.06 35.77
N ASP A 236 -22.39 -13.33 36.07
CA ASP A 236 -21.16 -13.92 36.62
C ASP A 236 -20.53 -15.03 35.74
N GLN A 237 -21.06 -15.28 34.52
CA GLN A 237 -20.40 -16.20 33.58
C GLN A 237 -19.50 -15.41 32.61
N GLU A 238 -18.34 -15.98 32.26
CA GLU A 238 -17.49 -15.46 31.18
C GLU A 238 -18.36 -15.28 29.94
N VAL A 239 -18.41 -14.03 29.44
CA VAL A 239 -19.19 -13.66 28.26
C VAL A 239 -18.57 -14.40 27.07
N GLU A 240 -19.35 -15.31 26.48
CA GLU A 240 -18.94 -16.00 25.27
C GLU A 240 -18.68 -14.97 24.16
N GLU A 241 -17.46 -14.93 23.63
CA GLU A 241 -17.06 -13.99 22.60
C GLU A 241 -17.78 -14.29 21.29
N LEU A 242 -18.36 -13.26 20.65
CA LEU A 242 -18.94 -13.42 19.32
C LEU A 242 -17.82 -13.67 18.29
N PRO A 243 -18.03 -14.61 17.35
CA PRO A 243 -17.00 -14.95 16.36
C PRO A 243 -16.73 -13.85 15.34
N GLY A 244 -17.62 -12.85 15.27
CA GLY A 244 -17.57 -11.81 14.23
C GLY A 244 -17.89 -12.34 12.83
N ILE A 245 -18.00 -11.42 11.87
CA ILE A 245 -18.19 -11.74 10.45
C ILE A 245 -16.83 -12.00 9.82
N LYS A 246 -16.73 -13.04 8.99
CA LYS A 246 -15.52 -13.35 8.22
C LYS A 246 -15.56 -12.64 6.86
N PRO A 247 -14.80 -11.55 6.63
CA PRO A 247 -14.80 -10.79 5.37
C PRO A 247 -13.99 -11.46 4.25
N HIS A 248 -14.04 -12.81 4.15
CA HIS A 248 -13.15 -13.58 3.27
C HIS A 248 -13.36 -13.26 1.80
N MET A 249 -14.61 -13.26 1.31
CA MET A 249 -14.91 -12.98 -0.10
C MET A 249 -14.59 -11.52 -0.46
N PHE A 250 -14.87 -10.59 0.45
CA PHE A 250 -14.49 -9.19 0.29
C PHE A 250 -12.97 -9.04 0.16
N LYS A 251 -12.18 -9.67 1.06
CA LYS A 251 -10.71 -9.63 0.99
C LYS A 251 -10.18 -10.21 -0.32
N LEU A 252 -10.77 -11.30 -0.83
CA LEU A 252 -10.37 -11.90 -2.11
C LEU A 252 -10.57 -10.94 -3.29
N ILE A 253 -11.67 -10.18 -3.32
CA ILE A 253 -11.95 -9.24 -4.40
C ILE A 253 -11.03 -8.02 -4.32
N VAL A 254 -10.92 -7.43 -3.14
CA VAL A 254 -10.10 -6.22 -2.94
C VAL A 254 -8.62 -6.51 -3.15
N GLY A 255 -8.17 -7.72 -2.77
CA GLY A 255 -6.78 -8.15 -2.96
C GLY A 255 -6.47 -8.73 -4.34
N HIS A 256 -7.48 -8.93 -5.21
CA HIS A 256 -7.27 -9.58 -6.50
C HIS A 256 -6.28 -8.81 -7.38
N GLY A 257 -5.19 -9.48 -7.79
CA GLY A 257 -4.14 -8.88 -8.61
C GLY A 257 -3.23 -7.89 -7.89
N HIS A 258 -3.44 -7.63 -6.60
CA HIS A 258 -2.57 -6.73 -5.83
C HIS A 258 -1.47 -7.52 -5.12
N PRO A 259 -0.18 -7.15 -5.27
CA PRO A 259 0.95 -7.92 -4.73
C PRO A 259 0.91 -8.05 -3.20
N GLU A 260 0.41 -7.03 -2.49
CA GLU A 260 0.41 -7.00 -1.02
C GLU A 260 -0.93 -7.44 -0.42
N PHE A 261 -2.07 -6.90 -0.90
CA PHE A 261 -3.38 -7.17 -0.31
C PHE A 261 -3.93 -8.57 -0.64
N SER A 262 -3.35 -9.29 -1.59
CA SER A 262 -3.62 -10.71 -1.82
C SER A 262 -3.00 -11.61 -0.74
N THR A 263 -2.02 -11.14 0.00
CA THR A 263 -1.24 -11.91 0.98
C THR A 263 -1.91 -11.98 2.36
N LYS A 264 -1.35 -12.81 3.24
CA LYS A 264 -1.70 -12.86 4.66
C LYS A 264 -0.75 -12.05 5.56
N ARG A 265 0.13 -11.25 4.96
CA ARG A 265 1.00 -10.35 5.71
C ARG A 265 0.20 -9.18 6.27
N GLN A 266 0.73 -8.58 7.32
CA GLN A 266 0.24 -7.29 7.78
C GLN A 266 0.54 -6.22 6.72
N GLN A 267 -0.43 -5.34 6.50
CA GLN A 267 -0.33 -4.27 5.51
C GLN A 267 -0.61 -2.91 6.15
N ASP A 268 -0.21 -1.85 5.47
CA ASP A 268 -0.50 -0.51 5.93
C ASP A 268 -1.97 -0.15 5.69
N ALA A 269 -2.61 0.39 6.73
CA ALA A 269 -4.03 0.77 6.67
C ALA A 269 -4.27 1.96 5.72
N GLN A 270 -3.31 2.88 5.59
CA GLN A 270 -3.42 4.03 4.70
C GLN A 270 -3.32 3.59 3.23
N GLU A 271 -2.40 2.70 2.90
CA GLU A 271 -2.26 2.13 1.55
C GLU A 271 -3.52 1.34 1.18
N PHE A 272 -4.04 0.53 2.11
CA PHE A 272 -5.30 -0.17 1.90
C PHE A 272 -6.47 0.79 1.67
N PHE A 273 -6.57 1.87 2.43
CA PHE A 273 -7.59 2.90 2.25
C PHE A 273 -7.54 3.48 0.83
N LEU A 274 -6.39 3.91 0.35
CA LEU A 274 -6.23 4.47 -1.00
C LEU A 274 -6.55 3.44 -2.10
N HIS A 275 -6.10 2.20 -1.92
CA HIS A 275 -6.43 1.12 -2.84
C HIS A 275 -7.95 0.85 -2.91
N LEU A 276 -8.63 0.78 -1.76
CA LEU A 276 -10.07 0.61 -1.69
C LEU A 276 -10.81 1.73 -2.43
N PHE A 277 -10.39 2.99 -2.22
CA PHE A 277 -11.00 4.14 -2.89
C PHE A 277 -10.76 4.14 -4.40
N SER A 278 -9.60 3.73 -4.86
CA SER A 278 -9.33 3.49 -6.29
C SER A 278 -10.26 2.41 -6.89
N LEU A 279 -10.53 1.33 -6.16
CA LEU A 279 -11.50 0.32 -6.57
C LEU A 279 -12.93 0.87 -6.61
N MET A 280 -13.31 1.70 -5.64
CA MET A 280 -14.63 2.33 -5.59
C MET A 280 -14.85 3.27 -6.77
N GLU A 281 -13.89 4.12 -7.09
CA GLU A 281 -13.95 5.01 -8.25
C GLU A 281 -14.17 4.21 -9.55
N ARG A 282 -13.45 3.12 -9.74
CA ARG A 282 -13.60 2.25 -10.92
C ARG A 282 -14.98 1.59 -11.02
N ASN A 283 -15.57 1.19 -9.87
CA ASN A 283 -16.83 0.46 -9.82
C ASN A 283 -18.07 1.34 -9.64
N SER A 284 -17.91 2.67 -9.46
CA SER A 284 -19.02 3.61 -9.24
C SER A 284 -19.33 4.52 -10.43
N ARG A 285 -18.74 4.27 -11.61
CA ARG A 285 -18.83 5.15 -12.81
C ARG A 285 -20.28 5.50 -13.25
N SER A 286 -21.26 4.68 -12.92
CA SER A 286 -22.68 4.89 -13.27
C SER A 286 -23.61 5.07 -12.06
N ARG A 287 -23.06 5.30 -10.85
CA ARG A 287 -23.82 5.36 -9.58
C ARG A 287 -23.35 6.51 -8.70
N GLU A 288 -24.18 6.88 -7.72
CA GLU A 288 -23.71 7.75 -6.62
C GLU A 288 -22.48 7.12 -5.98
N ASN A 289 -21.39 7.88 -5.90
CA ASN A 289 -20.14 7.41 -5.32
C ASN A 289 -20.06 7.88 -3.86
N PRO A 290 -20.12 6.98 -2.85
CA PRO A 290 -20.05 7.39 -1.46
C PRO A 290 -18.70 7.99 -1.08
N SER A 291 -17.63 7.76 -1.88
CA SER A 291 -16.31 8.35 -1.66
C SER A 291 -16.29 9.87 -1.84
N ASP A 292 -17.30 10.45 -2.52
CA ASP A 292 -17.41 11.91 -2.72
C ASP A 292 -17.56 12.67 -1.39
N SER A 293 -18.01 11.99 -0.32
CA SER A 293 -18.08 12.57 1.03
C SER A 293 -16.71 12.82 1.68
N LEU A 294 -15.65 12.15 1.17
CA LEU A 294 -14.26 12.33 1.64
C LEU A 294 -13.37 13.03 0.61
N LYS A 295 -13.86 13.20 -0.62
CA LYS A 295 -13.10 13.74 -1.74
C LYS A 295 -12.92 15.24 -1.64
N PHE A 296 -11.70 15.73 -1.72
CA PHE A 296 -11.39 17.16 -1.67
C PHE A 296 -10.27 17.52 -2.66
N GLN A 297 -10.14 18.82 -2.89
CA GLN A 297 -9.08 19.37 -3.72
C GLN A 297 -8.02 20.05 -2.84
N VAL A 298 -6.76 19.72 -3.14
CA VAL A 298 -5.58 20.39 -2.59
C VAL A 298 -5.07 21.38 -3.60
N GLU A 299 -4.84 22.62 -3.16
CA GLU A 299 -4.24 23.71 -3.93
C GLU A 299 -2.75 23.79 -3.62
N GLU A 300 -1.92 23.74 -4.63
CA GLU A 300 -0.49 23.97 -4.55
C GLU A 300 -0.16 25.27 -5.28
N ARG A 301 0.44 26.22 -4.57
CA ARG A 301 0.93 27.48 -5.10
C ARG A 301 2.44 27.46 -5.17
N LEU A 302 2.99 27.58 -6.36
CA LEU A 302 4.41 27.73 -6.63
C LEU A 302 4.71 29.18 -7.05
N GLN A 303 5.63 29.83 -6.36
CA GLN A 303 6.07 31.18 -6.70
C GLN A 303 7.55 31.17 -7.07
N CYS A 304 7.87 31.54 -8.30
CA CYS A 304 9.24 31.71 -8.74
C CYS A 304 9.86 32.93 -8.05
N VAL A 305 10.96 32.72 -7.31
CA VAL A 305 11.62 33.81 -6.54
C VAL A 305 12.13 34.93 -7.45
N LYS A 306 12.71 34.60 -8.62
CA LYS A 306 13.30 35.59 -9.51
C LYS A 306 12.30 36.37 -10.36
N SER A 307 11.23 35.71 -10.85
CA SER A 307 10.22 36.38 -11.68
C SER A 307 9.05 36.94 -10.86
N GLY A 308 8.88 36.52 -9.61
CA GLY A 308 7.72 36.85 -8.78
C GLY A 308 6.41 36.18 -9.23
N LYS A 309 6.39 35.55 -10.41
CA LYS A 309 5.19 34.94 -10.99
C LYS A 309 4.83 33.64 -10.28
N VAL A 310 3.52 33.30 -10.30
CA VAL A 310 2.94 32.18 -9.57
C VAL A 310 2.36 31.14 -10.52
N LYS A 311 2.33 29.90 -10.06
CA LYS A 311 1.58 28.82 -10.69
C LYS A 311 0.71 28.15 -9.63
N TYR A 312 -0.58 28.03 -9.93
CA TYR A 312 -1.52 27.32 -9.11
C TYR A 312 -1.85 25.98 -9.77
N THR A 313 -1.80 24.91 -9.00
CA THR A 313 -2.22 23.59 -9.42
C THR A 313 -3.16 23.00 -8.39
N THR A 314 -4.20 22.32 -8.83
CA THR A 314 -5.12 21.59 -7.95
C THR A 314 -5.02 20.10 -8.21
N ARG A 315 -5.02 19.31 -7.14
CA ARG A 315 -5.11 17.86 -7.24
C ARG A 315 -6.22 17.34 -6.34
N THR A 316 -6.78 16.21 -6.73
CA THR A 316 -7.80 15.52 -5.93
C THR A 316 -7.12 14.61 -4.92
N ASP A 317 -7.66 14.59 -3.69
CA ASP A 317 -7.19 13.73 -2.63
C ASP A 317 -8.37 13.22 -1.79
N TYR A 318 -8.16 12.12 -1.05
CA TYR A 318 -9.12 11.52 -0.11
C TYR A 318 -8.59 11.51 1.33
N LEU A 319 -7.33 11.88 1.49
CA LEU A 319 -6.58 11.70 2.72
C LEU A 319 -5.55 12.82 2.85
N LEU A 320 -5.57 13.54 3.95
CA LEU A 320 -4.57 14.57 4.26
C LEU A 320 -3.42 13.96 5.04
N SER A 321 -2.28 13.74 4.39
CA SER A 321 -1.07 13.21 5.02
C SER A 321 -0.28 14.30 5.72
N LEU A 322 -0.15 14.20 7.05
CA LEU A 322 0.51 15.17 7.90
C LEU A 322 1.87 14.68 8.38
N PRO A 323 2.96 15.41 8.09
CA PRO A 323 4.26 15.15 8.70
C PRO A 323 4.25 15.53 10.19
N ILE A 324 5.05 14.83 10.99
CA ILE A 324 5.13 15.04 12.43
C ILE A 324 6.44 15.77 12.75
N PRO A 325 6.40 17.07 13.15
CA PRO A 325 7.58 17.86 13.47
C PRO A 325 8.06 17.54 14.89
N LEU A 326 9.05 16.65 15.03
CA LEU A 326 9.57 16.22 16.34
C LEU A 326 10.16 17.37 17.16
N GLU A 327 10.70 18.39 16.50
CA GLU A 327 11.24 19.62 17.11
C GLU A 327 10.17 20.47 17.80
N SER A 328 8.89 20.28 17.44
CA SER A 328 7.74 20.99 18.01
C SER A 328 7.15 20.29 19.25
N ALA A 329 7.86 19.32 19.83
CA ALA A 329 7.41 18.66 21.05
C ALA A 329 7.21 19.67 22.20
N THR A 330 6.07 19.55 22.89
CA THR A 330 5.66 20.47 23.97
C THR A 330 6.32 20.11 25.31
N ASN A 331 6.76 18.88 25.50
CA ASN A 331 7.33 18.35 26.75
C ASN A 331 8.86 18.16 26.69
N LYS A 332 9.60 19.11 26.11
CA LYS A 332 11.05 19.01 25.88
C LYS A 332 11.87 18.77 27.16
N GLU A 333 11.48 19.40 28.28
CA GLU A 333 12.16 19.25 29.57
C GLU A 333 12.00 17.82 30.14
N GLU A 334 10.77 17.27 30.06
CA GLU A 334 10.50 15.88 30.47
C GLU A 334 11.29 14.88 29.62
N LEU A 335 11.39 15.13 28.32
CA LEU A 335 12.15 14.30 27.38
C LEU A 335 13.65 14.34 27.71
N ALA A 336 14.22 15.51 27.97
CA ALA A 336 15.62 15.64 28.34
C ALA A 336 15.93 14.90 29.66
N ALA A 337 15.05 15.01 30.65
CA ALA A 337 15.17 14.29 31.92
C ALA A 337 15.02 12.77 31.75
N TYR A 338 14.14 12.33 30.83
CA TYR A 338 13.97 10.92 30.49
C TYR A 338 15.21 10.35 29.79
N GLU A 339 15.76 11.04 28.79
CA GLU A 339 16.96 10.60 28.07
C GLU A 339 18.17 10.51 29.02
N ALA A 340 18.33 11.44 29.96
CA ALA A 340 19.36 11.36 30.98
C ALA A 340 19.21 10.11 31.87
N ARG A 341 17.99 9.84 32.38
CA ARG A 341 17.69 8.63 33.17
C ARG A 341 17.89 7.36 32.37
N LYS A 342 17.48 7.33 31.12
CA LYS A 342 17.65 6.20 30.20
C LYS A 342 19.12 5.88 30.00
N ALA A 343 19.97 6.89 29.82
CA ALA A 343 21.42 6.74 29.69
C ALA A 343 22.02 6.13 30.96
N GLU A 344 21.61 6.58 32.16
CA GLU A 344 22.06 6.04 33.43
C GLU A 344 21.65 4.57 33.66
N VAL A 345 20.38 4.23 33.33
CA VAL A 345 19.86 2.85 33.47
C VAL A 345 20.58 1.90 32.52
N LEU A 346 20.79 2.32 31.27
CA LEU A 346 21.54 1.55 30.27
C LEU A 346 23.02 1.36 30.68
N ALA A 347 23.65 2.39 31.25
CA ALA A 347 25.04 2.30 31.76
C ALA A 347 25.17 1.29 32.90
N ARG A 348 24.11 1.03 33.66
CA ARG A 348 24.05 -0.01 34.70
C ARG A 348 23.73 -1.40 34.18
N GLY A 349 23.44 -1.55 32.87
CA GLY A 349 23.00 -2.81 32.26
C GLY A 349 21.53 -3.15 32.51
N ASP A 350 20.75 -2.24 33.07
CA ASP A 350 19.32 -2.39 33.34
C ASP A 350 18.45 -1.95 32.15
N ARG A 351 17.15 -2.28 32.18
CA ARG A 351 16.18 -1.85 31.20
C ARG A 351 15.17 -0.89 31.84
N MET A 352 14.73 0.12 31.07
CA MET A 352 13.62 0.98 31.47
C MET A 352 12.32 0.16 31.60
N LYS A 353 11.51 0.50 32.59
CA LYS A 353 10.17 -0.09 32.72
C LYS A 353 9.25 0.52 31.67
N PRO A 354 8.27 -0.23 31.13
CA PRO A 354 7.30 0.30 30.17
C PRO A 354 6.56 1.55 30.65
N ASP A 355 6.23 1.62 31.93
CA ASP A 355 5.50 2.73 32.56
C ASP A 355 6.34 4.02 32.71
N ASP A 356 7.67 3.91 32.62
CA ASP A 356 8.59 5.04 32.74
C ASP A 356 8.92 5.69 31.39
N ILE A 357 8.34 5.21 30.29
CA ILE A 357 8.61 5.71 28.94
C ILE A 357 7.92 7.05 28.73
N VAL A 358 8.71 8.10 28.53
CA VAL A 358 8.20 9.44 28.16
C VAL A 358 8.26 9.58 26.65
N ARG A 359 7.10 9.93 26.04
CA ARG A 359 6.97 10.15 24.61
C ARG A 359 6.93 11.64 24.27
N PRO A 360 7.50 12.06 23.13
CA PRO A 360 7.27 13.40 22.61
C PRO A 360 5.77 13.67 22.45
N ARG A 361 5.28 14.75 22.99
CA ARG A 361 3.89 15.23 22.80
C ARG A 361 3.89 16.34 21.78
N ILE A 362 3.14 16.14 20.69
CA ILE A 362 3.07 17.09 19.57
C ILE A 362 1.61 17.41 19.32
N SER A 363 1.27 18.69 19.19
CA SER A 363 -0.10 19.07 18.87
C SER A 363 -0.43 18.78 17.41
N LEU A 364 -1.66 18.38 17.12
CA LEU A 364 -2.14 18.23 15.74
C LEU A 364 -2.00 19.54 14.97
N HIS A 365 -2.13 20.68 15.64
CA HIS A 365 -1.94 22.00 15.05
C HIS A 365 -0.53 22.19 14.49
N ALA A 366 0.51 21.77 15.23
CA ALA A 366 1.89 21.83 14.75
C ALA A 366 2.10 20.96 13.49
N CYS A 367 1.43 19.80 13.40
CA CYS A 367 1.46 18.98 12.19
C CYS A 367 0.81 19.69 10.99
N LEU A 368 -0.29 20.42 11.21
CA LEU A 368 -0.97 21.19 10.18
C LEU A 368 -0.19 22.43 9.75
N GLU A 369 0.45 23.11 10.68
CA GLU A 369 1.36 24.22 10.39
C GLU A 369 2.53 23.75 9.54
N ASN A 370 3.14 22.61 9.90
CA ASN A 370 4.23 22.02 9.12
C ASN A 370 3.78 21.60 7.71
N PHE A 371 2.58 21.02 7.58
CA PHE A 371 1.99 20.68 6.27
C PHE A 371 1.81 21.92 5.37
N SER A 372 1.43 23.04 5.94
CA SER A 372 1.14 24.28 5.22
C SER A 372 2.31 25.26 5.18
N ALA A 373 3.46 24.89 5.74
CA ALA A 373 4.66 25.71 5.73
C ALA A 373 5.17 25.96 4.31
N VAL A 374 5.90 27.07 4.15
CA VAL A 374 6.54 27.39 2.87
C VAL A 374 7.72 26.46 2.67
N GLU A 375 7.67 25.68 1.59
CA GLU A 375 8.74 24.77 1.16
C GLU A 375 9.56 25.45 0.06
N GLN A 376 10.89 25.41 0.16
CA GLN A 376 11.78 25.88 -0.89
C GLN A 376 12.08 24.74 -1.87
N VAL A 377 11.88 25.00 -3.15
CA VAL A 377 12.17 24.08 -4.27
C VAL A 377 13.32 24.67 -5.09
N ASP A 378 14.51 24.07 -5.01
CA ASP A 378 15.73 24.64 -5.57
C ASP A 378 15.86 24.42 -7.09
N ASP A 379 15.34 23.32 -7.62
CA ASP A 379 15.47 22.94 -9.04
C ASP A 379 14.20 23.23 -9.87
N PHE A 380 13.45 24.26 -9.50
CA PHE A 380 12.24 24.63 -10.22
C PHE A 380 12.56 25.24 -11.59
N TYR A 381 12.00 24.67 -12.67
CA TYR A 381 12.08 25.28 -14.01
C TYR A 381 11.02 26.36 -14.18
N SER A 382 11.47 27.62 -14.26
CA SER A 382 10.58 28.77 -14.48
C SER A 382 10.32 28.99 -15.97
N THR A 383 9.10 28.81 -16.39
CA THR A 383 8.67 29.06 -17.79
C THR A 383 8.78 30.53 -18.18
N ALA A 384 8.67 31.44 -17.21
CA ALA A 384 8.85 32.87 -17.44
C ALA A 384 10.32 33.25 -17.69
N LEU A 385 11.27 32.55 -17.06
CA LEU A 385 12.71 32.81 -17.19
C LEU A 385 13.38 31.88 -18.20
N LYS A 386 12.66 30.82 -18.65
CA LYS A 386 13.21 29.74 -19.50
C LYS A 386 14.50 29.12 -18.90
N ALA A 387 14.57 29.06 -17.56
CA ALA A 387 15.72 28.58 -16.81
C ALA A 387 15.34 28.01 -15.44
N LYS A 388 16.26 27.22 -14.87
CA LYS A 388 16.13 26.76 -13.47
C LYS A 388 16.21 27.93 -12.49
N SER A 389 15.38 27.91 -11.48
CA SER A 389 15.29 28.93 -10.44
C SER A 389 14.85 28.30 -9.14
N VAL A 390 14.89 29.05 -8.06
CA VAL A 390 14.27 28.70 -6.79
C VAL A 390 12.79 29.10 -6.82
N ALA A 391 11.94 28.24 -6.28
CA ALA A 391 10.52 28.56 -6.07
C ALA A 391 10.12 28.30 -4.62
N TYR A 392 9.13 29.03 -4.16
CA TYR A 392 8.45 28.79 -2.89
C TYR A 392 7.13 28.06 -3.17
N LYS A 393 6.98 26.89 -2.55
CA LYS A 393 5.77 26.08 -2.61
C LYS A 393 4.96 26.21 -1.33
N THR A 394 3.67 26.42 -1.45
CA THR A 394 2.72 26.36 -0.34
C THR A 394 1.56 25.46 -0.70
N THR A 395 1.07 24.70 0.27
CA THR A 395 -0.04 23.76 0.10
C THR A 395 -1.22 24.21 0.94
N ARG A 396 -2.42 24.22 0.36
CA ARG A 396 -3.68 24.60 1.00
C ARG A 396 -4.79 23.64 0.57
N LEU A 397 -5.94 23.70 1.24
CA LEU A 397 -7.15 22.97 0.84
C LEU A 397 -8.04 23.89 0.01
N HIS A 398 -8.32 23.50 -1.22
CA HIS A 398 -9.22 24.26 -2.10
C HIS A 398 -10.69 24.02 -1.74
N THR A 399 -11.05 22.78 -1.41
CA THR A 399 -12.39 22.40 -0.94
C THR A 399 -12.31 21.61 0.37
N PHE A 400 -13.40 21.64 1.16
CA PHE A 400 -13.51 20.97 2.45
C PHE A 400 -14.62 19.90 2.36
N PRO A 401 -14.27 18.60 2.45
CA PRO A 401 -15.22 17.50 2.35
C PRO A 401 -16.09 17.40 3.61
N ASP A 402 -17.18 16.62 3.55
CA ASP A 402 -18.01 16.38 4.73
C ASP A 402 -17.26 15.59 5.82
N PHE A 403 -16.43 14.65 5.41
CA PHE A 403 -15.53 13.88 6.29
C PHE A 403 -14.09 14.04 5.83
N LEU A 404 -13.22 14.48 6.73
CA LEU A 404 -11.80 14.64 6.44
C LEU A 404 -11.00 13.54 7.13
N MET A 405 -10.32 12.72 6.32
CA MET A 405 -9.39 11.71 6.81
C MET A 405 -7.99 12.33 6.98
N LEU A 406 -7.44 12.26 8.20
CA LEU A 406 -6.07 12.69 8.49
C LEU A 406 -5.17 11.47 8.67
N HIS A 407 -4.06 11.45 7.98
CA HIS A 407 -3.01 10.44 8.14
C HIS A 407 -1.79 11.07 8.81
N LEU A 408 -1.46 10.62 10.01
CA LEU A 408 -0.27 11.03 10.74
C LEU A 408 0.91 10.14 10.32
N LYS A 409 1.91 10.72 9.65
CA LYS A 409 3.08 9.99 9.13
C LYS A 409 3.98 9.50 10.26
N LYS A 410 3.52 8.50 11.03
CA LYS A 410 4.30 7.86 12.09
C LYS A 410 5.34 6.87 11.56
N PHE A 411 5.15 6.36 10.34
CA PHE A 411 6.15 5.54 9.66
C PHE A 411 7.06 6.46 8.84
N THR A 412 8.35 6.33 9.04
CA THR A 412 9.39 7.14 8.39
C THR A 412 10.59 6.28 8.05
N ILE A 413 11.44 6.77 7.18
CA ILE A 413 12.73 6.15 6.87
C ILE A 413 13.78 6.88 7.70
N GLY A 414 14.57 6.14 8.48
CA GLY A 414 15.67 6.71 9.24
C GLY A 414 16.86 7.10 8.35
N ASP A 415 17.84 7.79 8.91
CA ASP A 415 19.07 8.19 8.21
C ASP A 415 19.88 6.97 7.71
N ASP A 416 19.62 5.80 8.29
CA ASP A 416 20.17 4.49 7.93
C ASP A 416 19.35 3.76 6.84
N TRP A 417 18.39 4.44 6.21
CA TRP A 417 17.43 3.89 5.22
C TRP A 417 16.55 2.75 5.74
N VAL A 418 16.50 2.56 7.05
CA VAL A 418 15.64 1.54 7.68
C VAL A 418 14.28 2.15 8.04
N PRO A 419 13.16 1.49 7.71
CA PRO A 419 11.83 1.92 8.13
C PRO A 419 11.73 1.95 9.65
N LYS A 420 11.32 3.09 10.21
CA LYS A 420 11.13 3.33 11.63
C LYS A 420 9.73 3.81 11.92
N LYS A 421 9.19 3.39 13.05
CA LYS A 421 7.96 3.94 13.61
C LYS A 421 8.27 4.99 14.66
N LEU A 422 7.72 6.18 14.50
CA LEU A 422 7.82 7.25 15.50
C LEU A 422 6.96 6.91 16.71
N ASP A 423 7.59 6.79 17.88
CA ASP A 423 6.88 6.61 19.16
C ASP A 423 6.57 7.97 19.77
N VAL A 424 5.48 8.58 19.30
CA VAL A 424 5.03 9.92 19.65
C VAL A 424 3.56 9.94 20.02
N SER A 425 3.18 10.83 20.93
CA SER A 425 1.79 11.16 21.27
C SER A 425 1.36 12.41 20.52
N ILE A 426 0.18 12.36 19.89
CA ILE A 426 -0.40 13.52 19.20
C ILE A 426 -1.60 14.00 19.98
N ASP A 427 -1.56 15.27 20.39
CA ASP A 427 -2.68 15.91 21.06
C ASP A 427 -3.70 16.39 20.02
N VAL A 428 -4.86 15.73 19.99
CA VAL A 428 -5.95 16.00 19.06
C VAL A 428 -7.03 16.80 19.75
N PRO A 429 -7.40 18.00 19.26
CA PRO A 429 -8.47 18.79 19.84
C PRO A 429 -9.85 18.17 19.52
N GLU A 430 -10.85 18.39 20.38
CA GLU A 430 -12.22 17.94 20.14
C GLU A 430 -12.82 18.58 18.88
N VAL A 431 -12.54 19.87 18.67
CA VAL A 431 -12.93 20.63 17.49
C VAL A 431 -11.69 21.17 16.81
N LEU A 432 -11.54 20.83 15.55
CA LEU A 432 -10.42 21.23 14.69
C LEU A 432 -10.88 22.33 13.74
N ASP A 433 -10.28 23.52 13.83
CA ASP A 433 -10.50 24.63 12.92
C ASP A 433 -9.37 24.67 11.88
N LEU A 434 -9.73 24.48 10.61
CA LEU A 434 -8.82 24.45 9.47
C LEU A 434 -8.95 25.67 8.56
N SER A 435 -9.59 26.75 9.03
CA SER A 435 -9.77 27.99 8.24
C SER A 435 -8.44 28.56 7.73
N MET A 436 -7.35 28.36 8.49
CA MET A 436 -5.99 28.73 8.09
C MET A 436 -5.49 28.00 6.84
N LEU A 437 -6.04 26.83 6.52
CA LEU A 437 -5.65 26.01 5.37
C LEU A 437 -6.48 26.31 4.11
N ARG A 438 -7.50 27.19 4.18
CA ARG A 438 -8.33 27.51 3.02
C ARG A 438 -7.48 28.14 1.91
N GLY A 439 -7.46 27.50 0.74
CA GLY A 439 -6.90 28.04 -0.49
C GLY A 439 -7.74 29.22 -0.97
N LYS A 440 -7.08 30.24 -1.46
CA LYS A 440 -7.73 31.49 -1.92
C LYS A 440 -7.61 31.69 -3.42
N GLY A 441 -6.94 30.77 -4.12
CA GLY A 441 -6.61 30.93 -5.53
C GLY A 441 -5.69 32.12 -5.77
N ILE A 442 -5.67 32.58 -7.02
CA ILE A 442 -4.85 33.71 -7.46
C ILE A 442 -5.28 34.98 -6.74
N GLN A 443 -4.30 35.67 -6.14
CA GLN A 443 -4.54 36.89 -5.38
C GLN A 443 -4.39 38.15 -6.27
N PRO A 444 -5.09 39.24 -5.93
CA PRO A 444 -4.92 40.52 -6.65
C PRO A 444 -3.45 40.95 -6.67
N GLY A 445 -2.92 41.19 -7.88
CA GLY A 445 -1.52 41.58 -8.10
C GLY A 445 -0.55 40.42 -8.34
N GLU A 446 -1.00 39.18 -8.30
CA GLU A 446 -0.22 38.04 -8.75
C GLU A 446 -0.32 37.87 -10.27
N GLU A 447 0.80 37.57 -10.91
CA GLU A 447 0.87 37.22 -12.31
C GLU A 447 1.17 35.73 -12.46
N GLU A 448 0.41 35.04 -13.31
CA GLU A 448 0.64 33.62 -13.58
C GLU A 448 1.92 33.39 -14.38
N LEU A 449 2.60 32.28 -14.07
CA LEU A 449 3.64 31.75 -14.92
C LEU A 449 3.02 31.35 -16.26
N PRO A 450 3.63 31.73 -17.39
CA PRO A 450 3.14 31.30 -18.69
C PRO A 450 3.10 29.76 -18.76
N GLU A 451 2.06 29.21 -19.33
CA GLU A 451 1.98 27.77 -19.56
C GLU A 451 3.15 27.33 -20.45
N SER A 452 3.72 26.17 -20.13
CA SER A 452 4.82 25.58 -20.91
C SER A 452 4.45 25.24 -22.36
N GLY A 453 3.21 25.51 -22.79
CA GLY A 453 2.70 25.35 -24.14
C GLY A 453 2.30 26.63 -24.86
N ALA A 454 2.20 27.79 -24.17
CA ALA A 454 1.73 29.03 -24.78
C ALA A 454 2.75 29.71 -25.72
N ASP A 455 4.01 29.29 -25.68
CA ASP A 455 5.06 29.79 -26.58
C ASP A 455 5.57 28.73 -27.59
N ARG A 456 4.89 27.60 -27.67
CA ARG A 456 4.98 26.69 -28.82
C ARG A 456 3.85 27.03 -29.81
N SER A 457 3.84 28.24 -30.36
CA SER A 457 3.65 28.34 -31.81
C SER A 457 4.58 27.29 -32.38
N ALA A 458 4.04 26.32 -33.10
CA ALA A 458 4.79 25.21 -33.67
C ALA A 458 6.03 25.73 -34.44
N GLU A 459 7.11 26.03 -33.74
CA GLU A 459 8.42 25.95 -34.33
C GLU A 459 8.61 24.44 -34.53
N GLU A 460 8.37 23.99 -35.76
CA GLU A 460 8.75 22.67 -36.23
C GLU A 460 10.18 22.46 -35.73
N PHE A 461 10.38 21.42 -34.85
CA PHE A 461 11.75 21.08 -34.45
C PHE A 461 12.54 20.80 -35.72
N VAL A 462 13.46 21.69 -36.02
CA VAL A 462 14.30 21.59 -37.21
C VAL A 462 15.46 20.66 -36.86
N TYR A 463 15.44 19.47 -37.45
CA TYR A 463 16.56 18.55 -37.32
C TYR A 463 17.81 19.16 -37.92
N ASN A 464 18.94 19.04 -37.23
CA ASN A 464 20.22 19.35 -37.80
C ASN A 464 20.55 18.30 -38.89
N GLU A 465 20.36 18.67 -40.18
CA GLU A 465 20.51 17.75 -41.30
C GLU A 465 21.91 17.14 -41.37
N ALA A 466 22.95 17.89 -40.97
CA ALA A 466 24.32 17.39 -40.97
C ALA A 466 24.49 16.24 -39.93
N LEU A 467 23.93 16.40 -38.73
CA LEU A 467 23.96 15.37 -37.69
C LEU A 467 23.08 14.16 -38.07
N LEU A 468 21.91 14.42 -38.67
CA LEU A 468 21.00 13.37 -39.14
C LEU A 468 21.69 12.53 -40.22
N TYR A 469 22.37 13.15 -41.16
CA TYR A 469 23.13 12.48 -42.22
C TYR A 469 24.29 11.65 -41.64
N GLN A 470 25.03 12.20 -40.68
CA GLN A 470 26.14 11.49 -40.04
C GLN A 470 25.68 10.24 -39.29
N LEU A 471 24.57 10.30 -38.53
CA LEU A 471 24.02 9.17 -37.84
C LEU A 471 23.47 8.10 -38.83
N SER A 472 22.80 8.54 -39.88
CA SER A 472 22.29 7.67 -40.94
C SER A 472 23.39 6.96 -41.72
N ASP A 473 24.51 7.65 -41.99
CA ASP A 473 25.68 7.11 -42.70
C ASP A 473 26.43 6.05 -41.85
N MET A 474 26.28 6.14 -40.52
CA MET A 474 26.74 5.12 -39.58
C MET A 474 25.85 3.84 -39.57
N GLY A 475 24.78 3.82 -40.34
CA GLY A 475 23.88 2.66 -40.49
C GLY A 475 22.70 2.61 -39.53
N PHE A 476 22.39 3.66 -38.77
CA PHE A 476 21.24 3.71 -37.89
C PHE A 476 19.96 4.05 -38.66
N PRO A 477 18.79 3.47 -38.28
CA PRO A 477 17.48 3.77 -38.88
C PRO A 477 17.17 5.26 -38.80
N LEU A 478 16.63 5.85 -39.88
CA LEU A 478 16.35 7.27 -39.99
C LEU A 478 15.45 7.80 -38.86
N ASP A 479 14.44 7.04 -38.46
CA ASP A 479 13.52 7.43 -37.38
C ASP A 479 14.17 7.33 -36.00
N GLY A 480 15.04 6.36 -35.77
CA GLY A 480 15.92 6.29 -34.60
C GLY A 480 16.86 7.49 -34.51
N CYS A 481 17.44 7.92 -35.65
CA CYS A 481 18.26 9.13 -35.71
C CYS A 481 17.45 10.40 -35.40
N LYS A 482 16.23 10.52 -35.92
CA LYS A 482 15.32 11.63 -35.60
C LYS A 482 14.95 11.67 -34.12
N ARG A 483 14.66 10.53 -33.50
CA ARG A 483 14.43 10.42 -32.05
C ARG A 483 15.64 10.93 -31.27
N ALA A 484 16.81 10.41 -31.58
CA ALA A 484 18.04 10.82 -30.92
C ALA A 484 18.26 12.33 -30.98
N LEU A 485 18.15 12.93 -32.17
CA LEU A 485 18.30 14.36 -32.34
C LEU A 485 17.22 15.19 -31.64
N TYR A 486 16.00 14.67 -31.57
CA TYR A 486 14.91 15.32 -30.82
C TYR A 486 15.18 15.30 -29.31
N TYR A 487 15.50 14.15 -28.74
CA TYR A 487 15.72 14.03 -27.30
C TYR A 487 17.03 14.68 -26.84
N THR A 488 18.05 14.74 -27.70
CA THR A 488 19.30 15.45 -27.42
C THR A 488 19.29 16.90 -27.90
N GLN A 489 18.15 17.42 -28.38
CA GLN A 489 17.96 18.81 -28.83
C GLN A 489 19.05 19.29 -29.83
N ASN A 490 19.50 18.40 -30.72
CA ASN A 490 20.62 18.63 -31.66
C ASN A 490 21.96 19.04 -30.99
N GLU A 491 22.22 18.60 -29.76
CA GLU A 491 23.36 19.02 -28.92
C GLU A 491 24.71 18.60 -29.52
N GLY A 492 24.73 17.60 -30.40
CA GLY A 492 25.89 17.14 -31.14
C GLY A 492 25.90 15.65 -31.42
N ILE A 493 26.89 15.24 -32.28
CA ILE A 493 26.97 13.84 -32.74
C ILE A 493 27.23 12.85 -31.59
N GLU A 494 28.06 13.23 -30.59
CA GLU A 494 28.39 12.37 -29.46
C GLU A 494 27.16 12.14 -28.55
N ALA A 495 26.40 13.18 -28.25
CA ALA A 495 25.20 13.10 -27.46
C ALA A 495 24.14 12.22 -28.15
N ALA A 496 23.92 12.46 -29.46
CA ALA A 496 22.97 11.69 -30.24
C ALA A 496 23.39 10.21 -30.37
N MET A 497 24.67 9.94 -30.54
CA MET A 497 25.19 8.58 -30.64
C MET A 497 25.08 7.82 -29.31
N ASN A 498 25.39 8.47 -28.19
CA ASN A 498 25.20 7.86 -26.86
C ASN A 498 23.74 7.52 -26.65
N TRP A 499 22.82 8.43 -26.97
CA TRP A 499 21.38 8.17 -26.89
C TRP A 499 20.96 6.97 -27.76
N VAL A 500 21.43 6.91 -29.02
CA VAL A 500 21.16 5.76 -29.91
C VAL A 500 21.68 4.45 -29.31
N MET A 501 22.89 4.43 -28.77
CA MET A 501 23.50 3.24 -28.19
C MET A 501 22.73 2.71 -26.98
N GLU A 502 22.13 3.61 -26.18
CA GLU A 502 21.30 3.26 -25.03
C GLU A 502 19.92 2.71 -25.43
N HIS A 503 19.34 3.24 -26.56
CA HIS A 503 17.95 2.96 -26.94
C HIS A 503 17.82 2.08 -28.21
N MET A 504 18.92 1.65 -28.82
CA MET A 504 18.87 0.84 -30.06
C MET A 504 18.19 -0.53 -29.91
N ASN A 505 18.01 -1.02 -28.68
CA ASN A 505 17.34 -2.26 -28.37
C ASN A 505 15.88 -2.07 -27.93
N ASP A 506 15.38 -0.83 -27.89
CA ASP A 506 14.00 -0.53 -27.57
C ASP A 506 13.09 -1.01 -28.72
N GLU A 507 11.96 -1.62 -28.39
CA GLU A 507 11.04 -2.22 -29.37
C GLU A 507 10.54 -1.19 -30.40
N ASP A 508 10.43 0.09 -30.01
CA ASP A 508 9.94 1.18 -30.86
C ASP A 508 11.05 1.98 -31.56
N PHE A 509 12.32 1.60 -31.42
CA PHE A 509 13.45 2.37 -31.95
C PHE A 509 13.39 2.58 -33.47
N THR A 510 12.86 1.61 -34.20
CA THR A 510 12.72 1.65 -35.67
C THR A 510 11.38 2.19 -36.16
N ASP A 511 10.43 2.43 -35.24
CA ASP A 511 9.10 2.91 -35.59
C ASP A 511 9.12 4.36 -36.08
N PRO A 512 8.18 4.77 -36.97
CA PRO A 512 8.09 6.15 -37.47
C PRO A 512 8.01 7.14 -36.31
N PHE A 513 8.96 8.05 -36.23
CA PHE A 513 9.02 9.03 -35.15
C PHE A 513 8.14 10.24 -35.45
N CYS A 514 7.16 10.46 -34.59
CA CYS A 514 6.37 11.68 -34.54
C CYS A 514 6.73 12.49 -33.30
N ILE A 515 6.97 13.79 -33.46
CA ILE A 515 7.29 14.69 -32.35
C ILE A 515 6.13 14.67 -31.33
N PRO A 516 6.39 14.36 -30.05
CA PRO A 516 5.36 14.35 -29.03
C PRO A 516 4.61 15.69 -28.95
N GLY A 517 3.28 15.67 -29.09
CA GLY A 517 2.45 16.87 -29.10
C GLY A 517 2.08 17.45 -30.47
N SER A 518 2.60 16.93 -31.58
CA SER A 518 2.10 17.28 -32.92
C SER A 518 0.90 16.43 -33.26
N LYS A 519 -0.33 16.94 -33.06
CA LYS A 519 -1.55 16.37 -33.63
C LYS A 519 -1.55 16.60 -35.13
N LYS A 520 -1.09 15.65 -35.93
CA LYS A 520 -1.54 15.53 -37.33
C LYS A 520 -2.76 14.61 -37.32
N ILE A 521 -3.92 15.21 -37.31
CA ILE A 521 -5.13 14.56 -37.83
C ILE A 521 -4.88 14.41 -39.32
N ASN A 522 -4.74 13.17 -39.78
CA ASN A 522 -4.65 12.87 -41.20
C ASN A 522 -6.09 12.92 -41.76
N PRO A 523 -6.51 13.96 -42.48
CA PRO A 523 -7.91 14.08 -42.94
C PRO A 523 -8.28 13.04 -44.00
N ASP A 524 -7.35 12.25 -44.51
CA ASP A 524 -7.53 11.27 -45.58
C ASP A 524 -7.37 9.79 -45.16
N PHE A 525 -7.26 9.50 -43.84
CA PHE A 525 -7.14 8.11 -43.40
C PHE A 525 -8.52 7.41 -43.50
N THR A 526 -8.60 6.37 -44.32
CA THR A 526 -9.76 5.49 -44.41
C THR A 526 -9.40 4.14 -43.80
N PRO A 527 -10.02 3.75 -42.67
CA PRO A 527 -9.78 2.46 -42.06
C PRO A 527 -10.24 1.33 -42.95
N ASN A 528 -9.50 0.24 -43.00
CA ASN A 528 -9.88 -0.96 -43.73
C ASN A 528 -11.17 -1.57 -43.11
N PRO A 529 -12.31 -1.64 -43.83
CA PRO A 529 -13.57 -2.11 -43.25
C PRO A 529 -13.52 -3.56 -42.75
N GLU A 530 -12.75 -4.41 -43.39
CA GLU A 530 -12.60 -5.83 -43.00
C GLU A 530 -11.80 -5.92 -41.69
N ALA A 531 -10.72 -5.14 -41.53
CA ALA A 531 -9.92 -5.09 -40.32
C ALA A 531 -10.74 -4.50 -39.15
N VAL A 532 -11.51 -3.45 -39.37
CA VAL A 532 -12.45 -2.91 -38.37
C VAL A 532 -13.46 -3.98 -37.95
N SER A 533 -14.09 -4.69 -38.89
CA SER A 533 -15.06 -5.75 -38.60
C SER A 533 -14.44 -6.87 -37.77
N THR A 534 -13.18 -7.24 -38.05
CA THR A 534 -12.46 -8.28 -37.31
C THR A 534 -12.19 -7.86 -35.87
N ILE A 535 -11.68 -6.65 -35.65
CA ILE A 535 -11.41 -6.13 -34.29
C ILE A 535 -12.71 -5.96 -33.50
N VAL A 536 -13.79 -5.51 -34.13
CA VAL A 536 -15.11 -5.40 -33.50
C VAL A 536 -15.66 -6.78 -33.11
N SER A 537 -15.45 -7.81 -33.92
CA SER A 537 -15.86 -9.18 -33.59
C SER A 537 -15.11 -9.76 -32.38
N MET A 538 -13.95 -9.23 -32.04
CA MET A 538 -13.16 -9.58 -30.85
C MET A 538 -13.65 -8.83 -29.58
N GLY A 539 -14.69 -7.96 -29.68
CA GLY A 539 -15.32 -7.31 -28.54
C GLY A 539 -14.92 -5.84 -28.33
N PHE A 540 -14.14 -5.25 -29.23
CA PHE A 540 -13.77 -3.83 -29.16
C PHE A 540 -14.78 -2.94 -29.89
N VAL A 541 -14.92 -1.67 -29.45
CA VAL A 541 -15.85 -0.75 -30.13
C VAL A 541 -15.24 -0.20 -31.43
N PRO A 542 -16.08 0.17 -32.43
CA PRO A 542 -15.59 0.63 -33.73
C PRO A 542 -14.61 1.82 -33.67
N ALA A 543 -14.80 2.72 -32.71
CA ALA A 543 -13.91 3.86 -32.50
C ALA A 543 -12.49 3.43 -32.05
N GLN A 544 -12.38 2.43 -31.19
CA GLN A 544 -11.12 1.84 -30.75
C GLN A 544 -10.41 1.12 -31.92
N ALA A 545 -11.17 0.36 -32.71
CA ALA A 545 -10.66 -0.32 -33.88
C ALA A 545 -10.10 0.70 -34.91
N THR A 546 -10.83 1.78 -35.18
CA THR A 546 -10.40 2.84 -36.10
C THR A 546 -9.11 3.51 -35.61
N LYS A 547 -9.03 3.87 -34.33
CA LYS A 547 -7.86 4.52 -33.72
C LYS A 547 -6.61 3.63 -33.77
N ALA A 548 -6.77 2.34 -33.49
CA ALA A 548 -5.69 1.36 -33.58
C ALA A 548 -5.21 1.15 -35.02
N LEU A 549 -6.12 1.05 -35.97
CA LEU A 549 -5.80 0.92 -37.39
C LEU A 549 -5.14 2.20 -37.94
N GLU A 550 -5.53 3.37 -37.47
CA GLU A 550 -4.89 4.63 -37.79
C GLU A 550 -3.46 4.67 -37.25
N ALA A 551 -3.24 4.27 -36.00
CA ALA A 551 -1.91 4.21 -35.37
C ALA A 551 -0.98 3.18 -36.03
N THR A 552 -1.54 2.16 -36.68
CA THR A 552 -0.78 1.04 -37.28
C THR A 552 -0.85 0.98 -38.81
N ASN A 553 -1.35 2.03 -39.46
CA ASN A 553 -1.53 2.11 -40.92
C ASN A 553 -2.30 0.93 -41.54
N ASN A 554 -3.44 0.58 -40.96
CA ASN A 554 -4.30 -0.53 -41.37
C ASN A 554 -3.68 -1.94 -41.25
N ASP A 555 -2.65 -2.12 -40.45
CA ASP A 555 -2.11 -3.43 -40.13
C ASP A 555 -2.93 -4.07 -39.00
N LEU A 556 -3.61 -5.17 -39.29
CA LEU A 556 -4.56 -5.81 -38.37
C LEU A 556 -3.85 -6.43 -37.14
N GLU A 557 -2.73 -7.13 -37.32
CA GLU A 557 -2.02 -7.79 -36.24
C GLU A 557 -1.43 -6.75 -35.27
N ARG A 558 -0.79 -5.74 -35.82
CA ARG A 558 -0.24 -4.63 -35.02
C ARG A 558 -1.34 -3.80 -34.35
N ALA A 559 -2.50 -3.63 -34.98
CA ALA A 559 -3.63 -2.94 -34.37
C ALA A 559 -4.18 -3.67 -33.15
N ILE A 560 -4.23 -5.00 -33.20
CA ILE A 560 -4.64 -5.82 -32.07
C ILE A 560 -3.64 -5.69 -30.92
N ASP A 561 -2.34 -5.81 -31.18
CA ASP A 561 -1.28 -5.65 -30.17
C ASP A 561 -1.28 -4.23 -29.59
N TRP A 562 -1.50 -3.22 -30.45
CA TRP A 562 -1.60 -1.84 -30.03
C TRP A 562 -2.79 -1.60 -29.09
N ILE A 563 -3.96 -2.22 -29.35
CA ILE A 563 -5.14 -2.15 -28.47
C ILE A 563 -4.82 -2.71 -27.07
N PHE A 564 -4.16 -3.87 -26.99
CA PHE A 564 -3.83 -4.49 -25.72
C PHE A 564 -2.78 -3.69 -24.94
N SER A 565 -1.82 -3.07 -25.60
CA SER A 565 -0.80 -2.24 -24.95
C SER A 565 -1.30 -0.86 -24.51
N HIS A 566 -2.41 -0.35 -25.10
CA HIS A 566 -3.00 0.97 -24.80
C HIS A 566 -4.42 0.84 -24.20
N ALA A 567 -4.73 -0.28 -23.58
CA ALA A 567 -6.06 -0.56 -23.03
C ALA A 567 -6.52 0.50 -22.01
N GLU A 568 -5.59 1.01 -21.20
CA GLU A 568 -5.87 2.05 -20.19
C GLU A 568 -6.19 3.42 -20.82
N GLU A 569 -5.57 3.76 -21.94
CA GLU A 569 -5.82 5.01 -22.67
C GLU A 569 -7.11 4.95 -23.51
N MET A 570 -7.52 3.75 -23.89
CA MET A 570 -8.68 3.52 -24.74
C MET A 570 -10.01 3.43 -23.98
N GLU A 571 -9.99 3.19 -22.68
CA GLU A 571 -11.19 3.22 -21.84
C GLU A 571 -11.83 4.63 -21.76
N THR A 572 -11.09 5.68 -22.11
CA THR A 572 -11.58 7.07 -22.10
C THR A 572 -12.35 7.50 -23.35
N ASP A 573 -12.30 6.72 -24.44
CA ASP A 573 -12.87 7.10 -25.76
C ASP A 573 -14.16 6.33 -26.13
N SER A 574 -14.96 5.85 -25.19
CA SER A 574 -16.29 5.30 -25.49
C SER A 574 -17.25 6.41 -25.97
N PRO A 575 -17.92 6.28 -27.13
CA PRO A 575 -18.80 7.31 -27.68
C PRO A 575 -20.15 7.51 -26.95
N GLU A 576 -20.37 6.85 -25.85
CA GLU A 576 -21.38 7.18 -24.84
C GLU A 576 -20.75 7.87 -23.61
N ALA A 577 -19.65 8.58 -23.81
CA ALA A 577 -19.22 9.55 -22.82
C ALA A 577 -20.32 10.62 -22.75
N GLU A 578 -21.28 10.41 -21.85
CA GLU A 578 -21.91 11.51 -21.15
C GLU A 578 -20.81 12.52 -20.87
N VAL A 579 -21.05 13.77 -21.26
CA VAL A 579 -20.22 14.94 -20.93
C VAL A 579 -19.58 14.68 -19.58
N PRO A 580 -18.23 14.71 -19.43
CA PRO A 580 -17.61 14.42 -18.16
C PRO A 580 -18.28 15.31 -17.12
N VAL A 581 -19.12 14.73 -16.28
CA VAL A 581 -19.73 15.43 -15.16
C VAL A 581 -18.54 15.94 -14.39
N LYS A 582 -18.29 17.25 -14.42
CA LYS A 582 -17.22 17.88 -13.63
C LYS A 582 -17.37 17.32 -12.23
N ALA A 583 -16.35 16.61 -11.75
CA ALA A 583 -16.36 16.02 -10.44
C ALA A 583 -16.84 17.08 -9.45
N GLN A 584 -18.00 16.86 -8.88
CA GLN A 584 -18.65 17.84 -8.02
C GLN A 584 -18.09 17.63 -6.62
N TYR A 585 -17.17 18.49 -6.22
CA TYR A 585 -16.61 18.45 -4.87
C TYR A 585 -17.59 19.09 -3.89
N ARG A 586 -17.77 18.46 -2.75
CA ARG A 586 -18.44 19.07 -1.61
C ARG A 586 -17.49 20.10 -1.00
N ASP A 587 -17.99 21.28 -0.67
CA ASP A 587 -17.20 22.33 -0.05
C ASP A 587 -17.97 22.88 1.14
N GLY A 588 -17.68 22.35 2.32
CA GLY A 588 -18.31 22.67 3.58
C GLY A 588 -17.55 23.73 4.40
N VAL A 589 -17.88 23.78 5.67
CA VAL A 589 -17.19 24.62 6.65
C VAL A 589 -15.85 24.02 7.05
N GLU A 590 -14.88 24.84 7.42
CA GLU A 590 -13.51 24.45 7.77
C GLU A 590 -13.39 23.89 9.19
N LYS A 591 -14.50 23.48 9.82
CA LYS A 591 -14.52 22.99 11.21
C LYS A 591 -14.95 21.54 11.27
N TYR A 592 -14.14 20.73 11.94
CA TYR A 592 -14.36 19.31 12.08
C TYR A 592 -14.36 18.88 13.54
N ARG A 593 -15.12 17.84 13.86
CA ARG A 593 -15.07 17.15 15.15
C ARG A 593 -14.57 15.72 14.93
N LEU A 594 -13.74 15.24 15.85
CA LEU A 594 -13.25 13.87 15.80
C LEU A 594 -14.42 12.89 16.00
N VAL A 595 -14.60 11.97 15.05
CA VAL A 595 -15.65 10.94 15.07
C VAL A 595 -15.10 9.53 15.07
N ALA A 596 -13.86 9.33 14.62
CA ALA A 596 -13.19 8.03 14.63
C ALA A 596 -11.68 8.21 14.54
N PHE A 597 -10.93 7.22 15.04
CA PHE A 597 -9.51 7.10 14.79
C PHE A 597 -9.08 5.64 14.75
N ILE A 598 -8.01 5.38 14.00
CA ILE A 598 -7.39 4.07 13.87
C ILE A 598 -5.99 4.14 14.47
N SER A 599 -5.68 3.20 15.35
CA SER A 599 -4.38 3.10 16.01
C SER A 599 -3.67 1.83 15.58
N HIS A 600 -2.38 1.95 15.26
CA HIS A 600 -1.49 0.81 15.07
C HIS A 600 -0.71 0.58 16.37
N MET A 601 -0.86 -0.59 16.94
CA MET A 601 -0.18 -1.03 18.15
C MET A 601 1.06 -1.87 17.79
N GLY A 602 2.11 -1.74 18.58
CA GLY A 602 3.41 -2.37 18.32
C GLY A 602 4.48 -1.34 17.93
N THR A 603 5.73 -1.74 18.05
CA THR A 603 6.92 -0.88 17.82
C THR A 603 7.51 -1.02 16.42
N SER A 604 7.12 -2.07 15.69
CA SER A 604 7.60 -2.37 14.34
C SER A 604 6.67 -1.78 13.27
N THR A 605 7.22 -1.49 12.10
CA THR A 605 6.45 -1.12 10.90
C THR A 605 5.84 -2.33 10.19
N VAL A 606 6.47 -3.52 10.35
CA VAL A 606 6.07 -4.77 9.66
C VAL A 606 5.29 -5.72 10.54
N ALA A 607 5.17 -5.45 11.84
CA ALA A 607 4.45 -6.29 12.80
C ALA A 607 3.75 -5.43 13.85
N GLY A 608 2.49 -5.73 14.12
CA GLY A 608 1.66 -5.01 15.08
C GLY A 608 0.18 -5.36 14.93
N HIS A 609 -0.67 -4.49 15.43
CA HIS A 609 -2.12 -4.71 15.39
C HIS A 609 -2.86 -3.39 15.21
N TYR A 610 -3.88 -3.38 14.36
CA TYR A 610 -4.75 -2.22 14.16
C TYR A 610 -6.04 -2.39 14.95
N VAL A 611 -6.44 -1.32 15.63
CA VAL A 611 -7.75 -1.17 16.28
C VAL A 611 -8.36 0.17 15.87
N CYS A 612 -9.67 0.29 15.92
CA CYS A 612 -10.30 1.58 15.70
C CYS A 612 -11.27 1.93 16.84
N HIS A 613 -11.38 3.22 17.09
CA HIS A 613 -12.34 3.81 18.01
C HIS A 613 -13.30 4.67 17.19
N ILE A 614 -14.60 4.54 17.48
CA ILE A 614 -15.66 5.25 16.77
C ILE A 614 -16.61 5.87 17.79
N LEU A 615 -16.90 7.16 17.61
CA LEU A 615 -17.87 7.88 18.42
C LEU A 615 -19.28 7.54 17.94
N LYS A 616 -20.04 6.80 18.77
CA LYS A 616 -21.45 6.43 18.52
C LYS A 616 -22.32 6.90 19.67
N GLU A 617 -23.37 7.66 19.35
CA GLU A 617 -24.34 8.16 20.36
C GLU A 617 -23.68 8.88 21.56
N GLY A 618 -22.60 9.62 21.29
CA GLY A 618 -21.84 10.34 22.33
C GLY A 618 -20.92 9.48 23.19
N ARG A 619 -20.73 8.21 22.84
CA ARG A 619 -19.84 7.27 23.54
C ARG A 619 -18.78 6.74 22.59
N TRP A 620 -17.57 6.56 23.07
CA TRP A 620 -16.51 5.93 22.31
C TRP A 620 -16.65 4.40 22.35
N VAL A 621 -16.55 3.78 21.20
CA VAL A 621 -16.63 2.31 21.01
C VAL A 621 -15.35 1.84 20.37
N ILE A 622 -14.70 0.87 21.02
CA ILE A 622 -13.53 0.19 20.45
C ILE A 622 -13.98 -1.01 19.60
N TYR A 623 -13.39 -1.11 18.41
CA TYR A 623 -13.49 -2.27 17.54
C TYR A 623 -12.08 -2.86 17.38
N ASN A 624 -11.94 -4.05 17.95
CA ASN A 624 -10.72 -4.83 17.86
C ASN A 624 -11.08 -6.18 17.24
N ASP A 625 -10.99 -6.23 15.90
CA ASP A 625 -11.42 -7.38 15.11
C ASP A 625 -12.87 -7.80 15.45
N ASN A 626 -13.06 -9.01 15.99
CA ASN A 626 -14.39 -9.52 16.39
C ASN A 626 -14.91 -8.94 17.71
N LYS A 627 -14.06 -8.26 18.48
CA LYS A 627 -14.43 -7.70 19.79
C LYS A 627 -14.92 -6.26 19.62
N VAL A 628 -16.12 -5.99 20.15
CA VAL A 628 -16.73 -4.66 20.15
C VAL A 628 -17.15 -4.33 21.57
N ALA A 629 -16.65 -3.22 22.09
CA ALA A 629 -16.89 -2.86 23.48
C ALA A 629 -16.89 -1.34 23.69
N LEU A 630 -17.42 -0.91 24.84
CA LEU A 630 -17.36 0.47 25.28
C LEU A 630 -15.89 0.81 25.61
N SER A 631 -15.39 1.94 25.08
CA SER A 631 -14.09 2.52 25.44
C SER A 631 -14.32 3.64 26.47
N GLU A 632 -13.61 3.57 27.59
CA GLU A 632 -13.73 4.60 28.65
C GLU A 632 -12.78 5.77 28.41
N HIS A 633 -11.61 5.52 27.80
CA HIS A 633 -10.56 6.55 27.54
C HIS A 633 -9.95 6.30 26.15
N PRO A 634 -10.51 6.89 25.10
CA PRO A 634 -9.98 6.77 23.73
C PRO A 634 -8.66 7.53 23.55
#